data_ea08f4a69e5bebe4c1a5f44dbe9a6ae3
#
_entry.id   ea08f4a69e5bebe4c1a5f44dbe9a6ae3
#
_cell.length_a   1.000
_cell.length_b   1.000
_cell.length_c   1.000
_cell.angle_alpha   90.00
_cell.angle_beta   90.00
_cell.angle_gamma   90.00
#
_symmetry.space_group_name_H-M   'P 1'
#
loop_
_entity.id
_entity.type
_entity.pdbx_description
1 polymer ?
#
loop_
_entity_poly.entity_id
_entity_poly.type
_entity_poly.pdbx_seq_one_letter_code
_entity_poly.pdbx_strand_id
1 'polypeptide(L)'
;MDDPDCDPVRLEATLRRFHRVNRLISGWDQVYRRRLRPLLTGLHRPARVLDLGSGGGDVVTRLAHLASRDGLQVHWTGADPDPRAHAAALGAQEQNTQNQRTQEQRVEESAQVRFLCADADALLRQGESFDVVISNHVLHHLDAPGLLDFSHASRQLCTGTVLHSDIARSRLAYSLYAVGIIPLAPGTFLRTDGLRSIRRSYRREELSAALGAEWTVTSPAAFRLIAEAPGLG
;
A
#
# COMPACT_ATOMS: atom_id res chain seq x y z
N MET A 1 16.50 3.93 -1.26
CA MET A 1 15.76 3.40 -0.10
C MET A 1 16.00 1.90 0.08
N ASP A 2 16.09 1.14 -0.99
CA ASP A 2 16.26 -0.32 -0.98
C ASP A 2 17.65 -0.78 -0.45
N ASP A 3 18.61 0.13 -0.31
CA ASP A 3 19.93 -0.14 0.23
C ASP A 3 19.88 -0.16 1.77
N PRO A 4 20.28 -1.27 2.44
CA PRO A 4 20.30 -1.35 3.89
C PRO A 4 21.24 -0.33 4.54
N ASP A 5 22.30 0.08 3.83
CA ASP A 5 23.32 1.02 4.30
C ASP A 5 23.03 2.49 3.91
N CYS A 6 21.81 2.80 3.45
CA CYS A 6 21.44 4.16 3.09
C CYS A 6 21.43 5.09 4.32
N ASP A 7 21.69 6.39 4.10
CA ASP A 7 21.69 7.44 5.14
C ASP A 7 20.36 7.42 5.93
N PRO A 8 20.39 7.09 7.24
CA PRO A 8 19.19 6.92 8.05
C PRO A 8 18.41 8.23 8.23
N VAL A 9 19.08 9.38 8.29
CA VAL A 9 18.44 10.70 8.46
C VAL A 9 17.65 11.06 7.20
N ARG A 10 18.22 10.79 6.03
CA ARG A 10 17.53 11.00 4.74
C ARG A 10 16.41 10.00 4.54
N LEU A 11 16.58 8.76 4.99
CA LEU A 11 15.53 7.74 4.93
C LEU A 11 14.32 8.15 5.77
N GLU A 12 14.53 8.53 7.02
CA GLU A 12 13.47 9.01 7.91
C GLU A 12 12.75 10.23 7.35
N ALA A 13 13.51 11.22 6.86
CA ALA A 13 12.94 12.40 6.21
C ALA A 13 12.13 12.04 4.95
N THR A 14 12.57 11.02 4.22
CA THR A 14 11.86 10.50 3.04
C THR A 14 10.54 9.86 3.45
N LEU A 15 10.54 8.95 4.43
CA LEU A 15 9.32 8.26 4.91
C LEU A 15 8.29 9.27 5.42
N ARG A 16 8.69 10.29 6.21
CA ARG A 16 7.78 11.33 6.69
C ARG A 16 7.16 12.17 5.56
N ARG A 17 7.94 12.52 4.53
CA ARG A 17 7.42 13.32 3.39
C ARG A 17 6.68 12.47 2.38
N PHE A 18 7.03 11.19 2.27
CA PHE A 18 6.36 10.24 1.38
C PHE A 18 4.87 10.10 1.70
N HIS A 19 4.51 10.12 2.97
CA HIS A 19 3.11 10.19 3.41
C HIS A 19 2.32 11.34 2.75
N ARG A 20 2.90 12.55 2.66
CA ARG A 20 2.26 13.69 1.99
C ARG A 20 2.12 13.48 0.49
N VAL A 21 3.14 12.94 -0.14
CA VAL A 21 3.15 12.63 -1.58
C VAL A 21 2.10 11.56 -1.88
N ASN A 22 2.11 10.46 -1.14
CA ASN A 22 1.11 9.40 -1.29
C ASN A 22 -0.32 9.92 -1.10
N ARG A 23 -0.56 10.78 -0.13
CA ARG A 23 -1.89 11.35 0.08
C ARG A 23 -2.41 12.11 -1.14
N LEU A 24 -1.54 12.79 -1.87
CA LEU A 24 -1.92 13.60 -3.04
C LEU A 24 -2.07 12.76 -4.32
N ILE A 25 -1.21 11.75 -4.50
CA ILE A 25 -1.10 11.04 -5.79
C ILE A 25 -1.54 9.57 -5.74
N SER A 26 -1.73 8.99 -4.55
CA SER A 26 -2.04 7.56 -4.43
C SER A 26 -3.42 7.16 -4.96
N GLY A 27 -4.38 8.09 -5.03
CA GLY A 27 -5.73 7.82 -5.54
C GLY A 27 -6.52 6.78 -4.73
N TRP A 28 -6.01 6.34 -3.57
CA TRP A 28 -6.64 5.31 -2.75
C TRP A 28 -8.05 5.68 -2.25
N ASP A 29 -8.39 6.96 -2.13
CA ASP A 29 -9.77 7.37 -1.79
C ASP A 29 -10.77 6.96 -2.88
N GLN A 30 -10.34 7.02 -4.15
CA GLN A 30 -11.17 6.58 -5.25
C GLN A 30 -11.24 5.05 -5.34
N VAL A 31 -10.11 4.36 -5.10
CA VAL A 31 -10.05 2.89 -5.02
C VAL A 31 -10.92 2.40 -3.87
N TYR A 32 -10.81 3.03 -2.69
CA TYR A 32 -11.67 2.72 -1.55
C TYR A 32 -13.15 2.83 -1.92
N ARG A 33 -13.60 4.00 -2.40
CA ARG A 33 -15.01 4.22 -2.70
C ARG A 33 -15.57 3.32 -3.80
N ARG A 34 -14.77 3.02 -4.83
CA ARG A 34 -15.26 2.31 -6.02
C ARG A 34 -15.04 0.81 -5.99
N ARG A 35 -14.06 0.33 -5.22
CA ARG A 35 -13.66 -1.08 -5.19
C ARG A 35 -13.75 -1.67 -3.80
N LEU A 36 -13.00 -1.13 -2.85
CA LEU A 36 -12.86 -1.73 -1.53
C LEU A 36 -14.15 -1.64 -0.69
N ARG A 37 -14.76 -0.45 -0.62
CA ARG A 37 -15.99 -0.24 0.15
C ARG A 37 -17.14 -1.18 -0.25
N PRO A 38 -17.46 -1.39 -1.55
CA PRO A 38 -18.49 -2.36 -1.94
C PRO A 38 -18.16 -3.79 -1.50
N LEU A 39 -16.90 -4.23 -1.57
CA LEU A 39 -16.46 -5.53 -1.10
C LEU A 39 -16.71 -5.69 0.41
N LEU A 40 -16.27 -4.68 1.19
CA LEU A 40 -16.42 -4.69 2.65
C LEU A 40 -17.88 -4.65 3.10
N THR A 41 -18.71 -3.86 2.42
CA THR A 41 -20.17 -3.77 2.74
C THR A 41 -20.92 -5.06 2.43
N GLY A 42 -20.43 -5.86 1.49
CA GLY A 42 -21.02 -7.16 1.14
C GLY A 42 -20.76 -8.25 2.18
N LEU A 43 -19.85 -8.02 3.12
CA LEU A 43 -19.56 -8.98 4.20
C LEU A 43 -20.47 -8.69 5.40
N HIS A 44 -21.25 -9.69 5.83
CA HIS A 44 -22.15 -9.58 6.99
C HIS A 44 -21.46 -9.86 8.34
N ARG A 45 -20.14 -9.71 8.39
CA ARG A 45 -19.26 -9.87 9.55
C ARG A 45 -18.10 -8.88 9.46
N PRO A 46 -17.33 -8.65 10.54
CA PRO A 46 -16.11 -7.86 10.47
C PRO A 46 -15.17 -8.42 9.40
N ALA A 47 -14.75 -7.56 8.47
CA ALA A 47 -13.83 -7.93 7.40
C ALA A 47 -12.39 -7.99 7.93
N ARG A 48 -11.54 -8.82 7.32
CA ARG A 48 -10.09 -8.85 7.54
C ARG A 48 -9.39 -8.35 6.28
N VAL A 49 -8.63 -7.26 6.39
CA VAL A 49 -7.91 -6.67 5.25
C VAL A 49 -6.41 -6.64 5.56
N LEU A 50 -5.60 -7.11 4.60
CA LEU A 50 -4.15 -7.05 4.64
C LEU A 50 -3.65 -6.03 3.63
N ASP A 51 -2.75 -5.13 4.06
CA ASP A 51 -1.88 -4.32 3.20
C ASP A 51 -0.49 -4.98 3.19
N LEU A 52 -0.14 -5.65 2.08
CA LEU A 52 1.08 -6.40 1.91
C LEU A 52 2.17 -5.52 1.26
N GLY A 53 3.29 -5.31 1.97
CA GLY A 53 4.27 -4.30 1.65
C GLY A 53 3.78 -2.91 2.09
N SER A 54 3.28 -2.81 3.34
CA SER A 54 2.61 -1.61 3.85
C SER A 54 3.54 -0.42 4.09
N GLY A 55 4.86 -0.61 4.05
CA GLY A 55 5.83 0.43 4.34
C GLY A 55 5.59 1.09 5.69
N GLY A 56 5.53 2.41 5.73
CA GLY A 56 5.21 3.19 6.94
C GLY A 56 3.73 3.18 7.34
N GLY A 57 2.87 2.35 6.73
CA GLY A 57 1.48 2.14 7.12
C GLY A 57 0.51 3.26 6.75
N ASP A 58 0.90 4.22 5.91
CA ASP A 58 0.09 5.40 5.58
C ASP A 58 -1.19 5.07 4.80
N VAL A 59 -1.13 4.12 3.87
CA VAL A 59 -2.28 3.69 3.06
C VAL A 59 -3.27 2.94 3.93
N VAL A 60 -2.84 1.89 4.62
CA VAL A 60 -3.72 1.06 5.45
C VAL A 60 -4.37 1.87 6.58
N THR A 61 -3.63 2.76 7.24
CA THR A 61 -4.17 3.65 8.28
C THR A 61 -5.24 4.58 7.72
N ARG A 62 -4.99 5.16 6.54
CA ARG A 62 -5.97 6.02 5.86
C ARG A 62 -7.24 5.26 5.49
N LEU A 63 -7.12 4.03 4.97
CA LEU A 63 -8.26 3.19 4.62
C LEU A 63 -9.05 2.77 5.85
N ALA A 64 -8.36 2.48 6.96
CA ALA A 64 -9.00 2.20 8.25
C ALA A 64 -9.86 3.37 8.73
N HIS A 65 -9.36 4.61 8.64
CA HIS A 65 -10.15 5.80 8.96
C HIS A 65 -11.35 6.01 8.03
N LEU A 66 -11.20 5.73 6.73
CA LEU A 66 -12.32 5.83 5.79
C LEU A 66 -13.41 4.79 6.09
N ALA A 67 -13.02 3.56 6.38
CA ALA A 67 -13.95 2.48 6.74
C ALA A 67 -14.68 2.77 8.07
N SER A 68 -13.97 3.25 9.08
CA SER A 68 -14.56 3.67 10.36
C SER A 68 -15.58 4.80 10.19
N ARG A 69 -15.27 5.81 9.36
CA ARG A 69 -16.24 6.89 9.05
C ARG A 69 -17.49 6.40 8.32
N ASP A 70 -17.35 5.32 7.54
CA ASP A 70 -18.48 4.66 6.86
C ASP A 70 -19.21 3.65 7.78
N GLY A 71 -18.81 3.51 9.06
CA GLY A 71 -19.39 2.58 10.03
C GLY A 71 -19.07 1.10 9.74
N LEU A 72 -18.02 0.82 8.95
CA LEU A 72 -17.63 -0.55 8.62
C LEU A 72 -16.68 -1.12 9.68
N GLN A 73 -16.97 -2.35 10.13
CA GLN A 73 -16.11 -3.07 11.06
C GLN A 73 -15.07 -3.86 10.26
N VAL A 74 -13.79 -3.48 10.41
CA VAL A 74 -12.69 -4.07 9.64
C VAL A 74 -11.47 -4.24 10.53
N HIS A 75 -10.90 -5.43 10.55
CA HIS A 75 -9.60 -5.73 11.13
C HIS A 75 -8.51 -5.48 10.10
N TRP A 76 -7.77 -4.41 10.29
CA TRP A 76 -6.70 -3.99 9.38
C TRP A 76 -5.36 -4.54 9.82
N THR A 77 -4.62 -5.12 8.89
CA THR A 77 -3.25 -5.58 9.08
C THR A 77 -2.36 -4.94 8.03
N GLY A 78 -1.26 -4.30 8.43
CA GLY A 78 -0.17 -3.89 7.57
C GLY A 78 1.01 -4.83 7.79
N ALA A 79 1.56 -5.43 6.74
CA ALA A 79 2.73 -6.29 6.82
C ALA A 79 3.83 -5.79 5.89
N ASP A 80 5.05 -5.70 6.42
CA ASP A 80 6.24 -5.33 5.66
C ASP A 80 7.45 -6.10 6.21
N PRO A 81 8.29 -6.72 5.34
CA PRO A 81 9.46 -7.47 5.80
C PRO A 81 10.61 -6.57 6.27
N ASP A 82 10.63 -5.28 5.92
CA ASP A 82 11.69 -4.36 6.36
C ASP A 82 11.42 -3.89 7.80
N PRO A 83 12.29 -4.24 8.78
CA PRO A 83 12.11 -3.81 10.16
C PRO A 83 12.13 -2.28 10.34
N ARG A 84 12.77 -1.53 9.41
CA ARG A 84 12.78 -0.06 9.43
C ARG A 84 11.41 0.52 9.05
N ALA A 85 10.76 -0.07 8.05
CA ALA A 85 9.41 0.28 7.64
C ALA A 85 8.40 -0.06 8.75
N HIS A 86 8.52 -1.24 9.34
CA HIS A 86 7.71 -1.65 10.49
C HIS A 86 7.86 -0.72 11.68
N ALA A 87 9.08 -0.35 12.07
CA ALA A 87 9.34 0.61 13.15
C ALA A 87 8.74 1.99 12.84
N ALA A 88 8.84 2.46 11.58
CA ALA A 88 8.23 3.72 11.16
C ALA A 88 6.70 3.69 11.25
N ALA A 89 6.06 2.57 10.89
CA ALA A 89 4.61 2.39 11.00
C ALA A 89 4.13 2.44 12.45
N LEU A 90 4.82 1.75 13.37
CA LEU A 90 4.53 1.79 14.81
C LEU A 90 4.69 3.20 15.39
N GLY A 91 5.78 3.89 15.06
CA GLY A 91 6.02 5.26 15.52
C GLY A 91 4.96 6.26 15.01
N ALA A 92 4.51 6.10 13.75
CA ALA A 92 3.42 6.91 13.21
C ALA A 92 2.09 6.65 13.93
N GLN A 93 1.81 5.40 14.28
CA GLN A 93 0.61 5.03 15.04
C GLN A 93 0.60 5.62 16.45
N GLU A 94 1.73 5.56 17.16
CA GLU A 94 1.88 6.17 18.49
C GLU A 94 1.67 7.67 18.46
N GLN A 95 2.26 8.38 17.49
CA GLN A 95 2.08 9.82 17.31
C GLN A 95 0.61 10.19 17.04
N ASN A 96 -0.07 9.42 16.20
CA ASN A 96 -1.49 9.62 15.93
C ASN A 96 -2.34 9.43 17.19
N THR A 97 -2.05 8.41 17.99
CA THR A 97 -2.75 8.14 19.27
C THR A 97 -2.53 9.26 20.28
N GLN A 98 -1.32 9.80 20.40
CA GLN A 98 -1.01 10.93 21.29
C GLN A 98 -1.73 12.21 20.85
N ASN A 99 -1.75 12.52 19.55
CA ASN A 99 -2.43 13.68 19.00
C ASN A 99 -3.97 13.61 19.19
N GLN A 100 -4.55 12.42 19.18
CA GLN A 100 -5.97 12.21 19.42
C GLN A 100 -6.35 12.36 20.89
N ARG A 101 -5.48 12.00 21.84
CA ARG A 101 -5.71 12.20 23.30
C ARG A 101 -5.72 13.66 23.72
N THR A 102 -5.06 14.54 22.97
CA THR A 102 -5.05 16.00 23.21
C THR A 102 -6.25 16.72 22.60
N GLN A 103 -7.00 16.09 21.72
CA GLN A 103 -8.29 16.57 21.22
C GLN A 103 -9.36 15.64 21.80
N GLU A 104 -10.02 16.08 22.88
CA GLU A 104 -11.15 15.38 23.49
C GLU A 104 -12.24 15.11 22.47
N GLN A 105 -12.15 13.98 21.75
CA GLN A 105 -13.30 13.41 21.06
C GLN A 105 -13.04 11.94 20.71
N ARG A 106 -13.94 11.09 21.20
CA ARG A 106 -14.27 9.72 20.82
C ARG A 106 -13.87 9.37 19.37
N VAL A 107 -12.67 8.91 19.15
CA VAL A 107 -12.37 8.13 17.96
C VAL A 107 -12.30 6.69 18.45
N GLU A 108 -13.32 5.95 18.05
CA GLU A 108 -13.54 4.56 18.39
C GLU A 108 -12.26 3.72 18.18
N GLU A 109 -12.04 2.78 19.08
CA GLU A 109 -11.00 1.73 19.01
C GLU A 109 -10.97 0.95 17.68
N SER A 110 -11.96 1.17 16.81
CA SER A 110 -12.21 0.47 15.54
C SER A 110 -11.26 0.83 14.38
N ALA A 111 -10.42 1.85 14.50
CA ALA A 111 -9.48 2.25 13.46
C ALA A 111 -8.03 1.80 13.71
N GLN A 112 -7.81 0.92 14.70
CA GLN A 112 -6.47 0.43 15.03
C GLN A 112 -5.99 -0.57 13.99
N VAL A 113 -4.78 -0.33 13.43
CA VAL A 113 -4.11 -1.21 12.49
C VAL A 113 -3.11 -2.09 13.25
N ARG A 114 -3.10 -3.40 12.99
CA ARG A 114 -2.07 -4.31 13.45
C ARG A 114 -0.90 -4.28 12.47
N PHE A 115 0.29 -3.89 12.92
CA PHE A 115 1.49 -3.94 12.08
C PHE A 115 2.33 -5.18 12.39
N LEU A 116 2.85 -5.82 11.32
CA LEU A 116 3.66 -7.04 11.38
C LEU A 116 4.95 -6.85 10.58
N CYS A 117 6.07 -7.25 11.16
CA CYS A 117 7.33 -7.39 10.42
C CYS A 117 7.37 -8.80 9.79
N ALA A 118 6.74 -8.94 8.61
CA ALA A 118 6.57 -10.24 7.95
C ALA A 118 6.40 -10.06 6.45
N ASP A 119 6.87 -11.03 5.67
CA ASP A 119 6.55 -11.22 4.26
C ASP A 119 5.32 -12.11 4.08
N ALA A 120 4.90 -12.30 2.81
CA ALA A 120 3.75 -13.12 2.47
C ALA A 120 3.93 -14.58 2.90
N ASP A 121 5.12 -15.14 2.72
CA ASP A 121 5.42 -16.55 3.06
C ASP A 121 5.35 -16.79 4.57
N ALA A 122 5.82 -15.82 5.37
CA ALA A 122 5.71 -15.91 6.82
C ALA A 122 4.25 -15.91 7.27
N LEU A 123 3.40 -15.07 6.67
CA LEU A 123 1.96 -15.04 6.95
C LEU A 123 1.27 -16.35 6.55
N LEU A 124 1.63 -16.91 5.39
CA LEU A 124 1.12 -18.22 4.94
C LEU A 124 1.50 -19.34 5.91
N ARG A 125 2.76 -19.39 6.35
CA ARG A 125 3.20 -20.37 7.35
C ARG A 125 2.50 -20.24 8.70
N GLN A 126 2.05 -19.03 9.05
CA GLN A 126 1.26 -18.77 10.27
C GLN A 126 -0.23 -19.10 10.09
N GLY A 127 -0.66 -19.51 8.89
CA GLY A 127 -2.05 -19.81 8.61
C GLY A 127 -2.96 -18.56 8.59
N GLU A 128 -2.38 -17.38 8.35
CA GLU A 128 -3.16 -16.14 8.23
C GLU A 128 -3.99 -16.15 6.95
N SER A 129 -5.20 -15.60 7.01
CA SER A 129 -6.12 -15.49 5.88
C SER A 129 -6.93 -14.21 5.99
N PHE A 130 -7.23 -13.57 4.85
CA PHE A 130 -7.87 -12.27 4.76
C PHE A 130 -8.97 -12.26 3.71
N ASP A 131 -10.00 -11.44 3.92
CA ASP A 131 -11.07 -11.25 2.95
C ASP A 131 -10.61 -10.43 1.74
N VAL A 132 -9.73 -9.47 1.99
CA VAL A 132 -9.13 -8.63 0.95
C VAL A 132 -7.63 -8.47 1.23
N VAL A 133 -6.83 -8.63 0.18
CA VAL A 133 -5.40 -8.31 0.22
C VAL A 133 -5.17 -7.13 -0.72
N ILE A 134 -4.52 -6.10 -0.22
CA ILE A 134 -4.11 -4.94 -1.01
C ILE A 134 -2.59 -4.80 -0.99
N SER A 135 -2.04 -4.08 -1.96
CA SER A 135 -0.69 -3.54 -1.89
C SER A 135 -0.61 -2.22 -2.64
N ASN A 136 0.36 -1.39 -2.28
CA ASN A 136 0.58 -0.11 -2.94
C ASN A 136 2.05 0.13 -3.24
N HIS A 137 2.38 0.32 -4.52
CA HIS A 137 3.73 0.64 -4.99
C HIS A 137 4.78 -0.46 -4.69
N VAL A 138 4.37 -1.73 -4.75
CA VAL A 138 5.24 -2.89 -4.52
C VAL A 138 5.73 -3.51 -5.82
N LEU A 139 4.83 -3.67 -6.81
CA LEU A 139 5.07 -4.52 -7.98
C LEU A 139 6.29 -4.09 -8.80
N HIS A 140 6.55 -2.79 -8.92
CA HIS A 140 7.69 -2.26 -9.68
C HIS A 140 9.05 -2.44 -8.98
N HIS A 141 9.08 -2.89 -7.73
CA HIS A 141 10.31 -3.26 -7.03
C HIS A 141 10.72 -4.72 -7.29
N LEU A 142 9.80 -5.54 -7.76
CA LEU A 142 10.00 -6.98 -7.95
C LEU A 142 10.55 -7.27 -9.34
N ASP A 143 11.44 -8.25 -9.43
CA ASP A 143 11.81 -8.85 -10.69
C ASP A 143 10.70 -9.82 -11.18
N ALA A 144 10.85 -10.41 -12.38
CA ALA A 144 9.79 -11.22 -12.95
C ALA A 144 9.43 -12.46 -12.12
N PRO A 145 10.37 -13.24 -11.55
CA PRO A 145 10.05 -14.31 -10.62
C PRO A 145 9.36 -13.79 -9.34
N GLY A 146 9.92 -12.77 -8.71
CA GLY A 146 9.37 -12.18 -7.48
C GLY A 146 7.97 -11.58 -7.66
N LEU A 147 7.65 -11.04 -8.84
CA LEU A 147 6.30 -10.58 -9.18
C LEU A 147 5.30 -11.73 -9.17
N LEU A 148 5.65 -12.88 -9.77
CA LEU A 148 4.79 -14.06 -9.81
C LEU A 148 4.62 -14.66 -8.41
N ASP A 149 5.72 -14.81 -7.66
CA ASP A 149 5.67 -15.34 -6.29
C ASP A 149 4.83 -14.46 -5.38
N PHE A 150 5.04 -13.14 -5.40
CA PHE A 150 4.26 -12.17 -4.64
C PHE A 150 2.76 -12.22 -5.01
N SER A 151 2.46 -12.25 -6.30
CA SER A 151 1.10 -12.30 -6.81
C SER A 151 0.40 -13.60 -6.43
N HIS A 152 1.09 -14.72 -6.47
CA HIS A 152 0.56 -16.02 -6.06
C HIS A 152 0.34 -16.07 -4.53
N ALA A 153 1.33 -15.68 -3.74
CA ALA A 153 1.22 -15.66 -2.29
C ALA A 153 0.12 -14.72 -1.80
N SER A 154 -0.04 -13.55 -2.42
CA SER A 154 -1.12 -12.63 -2.07
C SER A 154 -2.51 -13.21 -2.34
N ARG A 155 -2.67 -14.01 -3.42
CA ARG A 155 -3.92 -14.74 -3.70
C ARG A 155 -4.16 -15.89 -2.71
N GLN A 156 -3.11 -16.60 -2.30
CA GLN A 156 -3.22 -17.66 -1.29
C GLN A 156 -3.61 -17.12 0.09
N LEU A 157 -3.16 -15.91 0.45
CA LEU A 157 -3.57 -15.21 1.68
C LEU A 157 -4.99 -14.67 1.63
N CYS A 158 -5.64 -14.68 0.46
CA CYS A 158 -6.91 -14.00 0.22
C CYS A 158 -8.03 -14.99 -0.08
N THR A 159 -9.17 -14.87 0.63
CA THR A 159 -10.39 -15.64 0.37
C THR A 159 -11.35 -14.92 -0.59
N GLY A 160 -11.19 -13.62 -0.78
CA GLY A 160 -12.07 -12.78 -1.62
C GLY A 160 -11.31 -12.12 -2.78
N THR A 161 -10.93 -10.88 -2.66
CA THR A 161 -10.33 -10.10 -3.76
C THR A 161 -8.98 -9.54 -3.40
N VAL A 162 -8.01 -9.70 -4.31
CA VAL A 162 -6.69 -9.07 -4.26
C VAL A 162 -6.69 -7.82 -5.13
N LEU A 163 -6.17 -6.71 -4.61
CA LEU A 163 -6.06 -5.42 -5.29
C LEU A 163 -4.64 -4.86 -5.15
N HIS A 164 -3.83 -4.96 -6.18
CA HIS A 164 -2.51 -4.34 -6.22
C HIS A 164 -2.57 -3.01 -6.98
N SER A 165 -2.18 -1.93 -6.32
CA SER A 165 -2.08 -0.60 -6.91
C SER A 165 -0.63 -0.22 -7.17
N ASP A 166 -0.33 0.22 -8.40
CA ASP A 166 1.02 0.66 -8.74
C ASP A 166 1.01 1.85 -9.70
N ILE A 167 2.18 2.43 -9.93
CA ILE A 167 2.41 3.54 -10.84
C ILE A 167 2.36 3.01 -12.29
N ALA A 168 1.66 3.73 -13.18
CA ALA A 168 1.76 3.48 -14.61
C ALA A 168 3.01 4.15 -15.19
N ARG A 169 3.87 3.40 -15.88
CA ARG A 169 5.03 3.97 -16.57
C ARG A 169 4.61 4.91 -17.68
N SER A 170 5.01 6.19 -17.55
CA SER A 170 4.66 7.25 -18.50
C SER A 170 5.76 8.31 -18.55
N ARG A 171 6.09 8.78 -19.77
CA ARG A 171 7.01 9.92 -19.96
C ARG A 171 6.46 11.19 -19.32
N LEU A 172 5.14 11.41 -19.44
CA LEU A 172 4.49 12.57 -18.84
C LEU A 172 4.52 12.50 -17.32
N ALA A 173 4.21 11.32 -16.72
CA ALA A 173 4.34 11.13 -15.27
C ALA A 173 5.75 11.44 -14.78
N TYR A 174 6.77 10.96 -15.50
CA TYR A 174 8.18 11.22 -15.20
C TYR A 174 8.50 12.72 -15.18
N SER A 175 8.10 13.44 -16.25
CA SER A 175 8.37 14.88 -16.37
C SER A 175 7.63 15.70 -15.31
N LEU A 176 6.35 15.41 -15.07
CA LEU A 176 5.56 16.09 -14.05
C LEU A 176 6.11 15.83 -12.65
N TYR A 177 6.49 14.58 -12.35
CA TYR A 177 7.10 14.25 -11.07
C TYR A 177 8.46 14.92 -10.87
N ALA A 178 9.32 14.93 -11.92
CA ALA A 178 10.67 15.54 -11.86
C ALA A 178 10.62 17.02 -11.47
N VAL A 179 9.57 17.74 -11.89
CA VAL A 179 9.35 19.14 -11.56
C VAL A 179 8.58 19.30 -10.25
N GLY A 180 7.48 18.57 -10.10
CA GLY A 180 6.57 18.72 -8.95
C GLY A 180 7.19 18.32 -7.61
N ILE A 181 8.18 17.41 -7.59
CA ILE A 181 8.83 16.95 -6.37
C ILE A 181 9.92 17.92 -5.85
N ILE A 182 10.34 18.89 -6.65
CA ILE A 182 11.47 19.80 -6.30
C ILE A 182 11.31 20.42 -4.89
N PRO A 183 10.16 20.94 -4.48
CA PRO A 183 10.00 21.55 -3.15
C PRO A 183 10.17 20.56 -1.98
N LEU A 184 9.91 19.28 -2.23
CA LEU A 184 9.95 18.22 -1.21
C LEU A 184 11.24 17.38 -1.27
N ALA A 185 12.07 17.58 -2.29
CA ALA A 185 13.27 16.78 -2.55
C ALA A 185 14.45 17.03 -1.59
N PRO A 186 14.74 18.28 -1.11
CA PRO A 186 15.94 18.53 -0.33
C PRO A 186 16.02 17.67 0.93
N GLY A 187 17.19 17.03 1.15
CA GLY A 187 17.44 16.15 2.30
C GLY A 187 16.67 14.84 2.31
N THR A 188 16.16 14.40 1.14
CA THR A 188 15.39 13.15 1.00
C THR A 188 15.83 12.35 -0.22
N PHE A 189 15.36 11.10 -0.32
CA PHE A 189 15.47 10.28 -1.53
C PHE A 189 14.28 10.41 -2.49
N LEU A 190 13.27 11.24 -2.18
CA LEU A 190 12.02 11.32 -2.94
C LEU A 190 12.22 11.51 -4.44
N ARG A 191 13.14 12.40 -4.85
CA ARG A 191 13.34 12.67 -6.27
C ARG A 191 14.03 11.52 -6.98
N THR A 192 15.10 10.97 -6.42
CA THR A 192 15.85 9.86 -7.02
C THR A 192 15.04 8.59 -7.08
N ASP A 193 14.41 8.23 -5.98
CA ASP A 193 13.65 6.98 -5.88
C ASP A 193 12.34 7.05 -6.64
N GLY A 194 11.60 8.18 -6.56
CA GLY A 194 10.36 8.32 -7.31
C GLY A 194 10.57 8.32 -8.83
N LEU A 195 11.63 8.97 -9.34
CA LEU A 195 11.97 8.90 -10.77
C LEU A 195 12.42 7.48 -11.18
N ARG A 196 13.12 6.76 -10.30
CA ARG A 196 13.50 5.35 -10.51
C ARG A 196 12.26 4.47 -10.52
N SER A 197 11.34 4.65 -9.58
CA SER A 197 10.08 3.93 -9.50
C SER A 197 9.25 4.08 -10.77
N ILE A 198 9.06 5.31 -11.28
CA ILE A 198 8.34 5.54 -12.54
C ILE A 198 9.02 4.84 -13.72
N ARG A 199 10.35 4.77 -13.77
CA ARG A 199 11.07 4.06 -14.84
C ARG A 199 10.92 2.54 -14.76
N ARG A 200 10.90 1.97 -13.56
CA ARG A 200 10.77 0.54 -13.30
C ARG A 200 9.33 0.05 -13.40
N SER A 201 8.35 0.96 -13.22
CA SER A 201 6.93 0.63 -13.27
C SER A 201 6.54 0.05 -14.62
N TYR A 202 5.40 -0.61 -14.64
CA TYR A 202 4.84 -1.27 -15.81
C TYR A 202 3.92 -0.32 -16.61
N ARG A 203 3.74 -0.63 -17.89
CA ARG A 203 2.55 -0.22 -18.64
C ARG A 203 1.45 -1.24 -18.39
N ARG A 204 0.21 -0.87 -18.66
CA ARG A 204 -0.94 -1.76 -18.41
C ARG A 204 -0.79 -3.12 -19.12
N GLU A 205 -0.44 -3.09 -20.39
CA GLU A 205 -0.28 -4.29 -21.22
C GLU A 205 0.88 -5.17 -20.74
N GLU A 206 1.97 -4.56 -20.29
CA GLU A 206 3.14 -5.27 -19.74
C GLU A 206 2.79 -5.95 -18.43
N LEU A 207 2.11 -5.26 -17.52
CA LEU A 207 1.69 -5.84 -16.24
C LEU A 207 0.66 -6.95 -16.45
N SER A 208 -0.31 -6.74 -17.38
CA SER A 208 -1.30 -7.76 -17.73
C SER A 208 -0.64 -9.02 -18.29
N ALA A 209 0.36 -8.86 -19.18
CA ALA A 209 1.09 -10.00 -19.73
C ALA A 209 1.95 -10.71 -18.67
N ALA A 210 2.56 -9.95 -17.75
CA ALA A 210 3.41 -10.51 -16.70
C ALA A 210 2.63 -11.28 -15.64
N LEU A 211 1.42 -10.81 -15.27
CA LEU A 211 0.58 -11.44 -14.24
C LEU A 211 -0.28 -12.60 -14.78
N GLY A 212 -0.55 -12.63 -16.09
CA GLY A 212 -1.37 -13.67 -16.73
C GLY A 212 -2.87 -13.41 -16.71
N ALA A 213 -3.63 -14.37 -17.27
CA ALA A 213 -5.06 -14.21 -17.57
C ALA A 213 -5.98 -14.13 -16.33
N GLU A 214 -5.50 -14.55 -15.18
CA GLU A 214 -6.28 -14.53 -13.92
C GLU A 214 -6.37 -13.13 -13.32
N TRP A 215 -5.56 -12.17 -13.83
CA TRP A 215 -5.51 -10.80 -13.37
C TRP A 215 -6.17 -9.84 -14.34
N THR A 216 -7.02 -9.00 -13.83
CA THR A 216 -7.59 -7.88 -14.57
C THR A 216 -6.81 -6.61 -14.26
N VAL A 217 -6.05 -6.09 -15.24
CA VAL A 217 -5.29 -4.85 -15.07
C VAL A 217 -6.05 -3.68 -15.69
N THR A 218 -6.34 -2.67 -14.88
CA THR A 218 -7.06 -1.45 -15.26
C THR A 218 -6.26 -0.19 -14.94
N SER A 219 -6.60 0.92 -15.60
CA SER A 219 -6.02 2.25 -15.33
C SER A 219 -7.15 3.20 -14.88
N PRO A 220 -7.56 3.17 -13.60
CA PRO A 220 -8.72 3.91 -13.12
C PRO A 220 -8.49 5.44 -13.05
N ALA A 221 -7.23 5.87 -13.06
CA ALA A 221 -6.82 7.27 -13.04
C ALA A 221 -5.50 7.44 -13.81
N ALA A 222 -5.16 8.69 -14.14
CA ALA A 222 -3.89 9.02 -14.76
C ALA A 222 -2.72 8.47 -13.92
N PHE A 223 -1.77 7.84 -14.59
CA PHE A 223 -0.52 7.31 -14.01
C PHE A 223 -0.69 6.21 -12.95
N ARG A 224 -1.84 5.53 -12.93
CA ARG A 224 -2.13 4.48 -11.97
C ARG A 224 -2.60 3.20 -12.66
N LEU A 225 -2.08 2.07 -12.15
CA LEU A 225 -2.54 0.73 -12.47
C LEU A 225 -3.20 0.10 -11.24
N ILE A 226 -4.24 -0.66 -11.48
CA ILE A 226 -4.83 -1.59 -10.51
C ILE A 226 -4.85 -2.97 -11.16
N ALA A 227 -4.18 -3.92 -10.54
CA ALA A 227 -4.28 -5.33 -10.84
C ALA A 227 -5.22 -5.98 -9.82
N GLU A 228 -6.26 -6.64 -10.31
CA GLU A 228 -7.30 -7.28 -9.50
C GLU A 228 -7.41 -8.76 -9.87
N ALA A 229 -7.49 -9.63 -8.88
CA ALA A 229 -7.72 -11.07 -9.05
C ALA A 229 -8.54 -11.64 -7.89
N PRO A 230 -9.26 -12.77 -8.09
CA PRO A 230 -9.85 -13.52 -7.00
C PRO A 230 -8.78 -14.16 -6.12
N GLY A 231 -9.07 -14.30 -4.82
CA GLY A 231 -8.27 -15.08 -3.90
C GLY A 231 -8.32 -16.57 -4.21
N LEU A 232 -7.44 -17.35 -3.57
CA LEU A 232 -7.32 -18.82 -3.67
C LEU A 232 -7.54 -19.51 -2.32
N GLY A 233 -7.58 -18.72 -1.21
CA GLY A 233 -7.72 -19.21 0.15
C GLY A 233 -9.16 -19.58 0.54
#